data_ee1662f1f505a8e89005c5e5cc19a18b
#
_entry.id   ee1662f1f505a8e89005c5e5cc19a18b
#
_cell.length_a   1.000
_cell.length_b   1.000
_cell.length_c   1.000
_cell.angle_alpha   90.00
_cell.angle_beta   90.00
_cell.angle_gamma   90.00
#
_symmetry.space_group_name_H-M   'P 1'
#
loop_
_entity.id
_entity.type
_entity.pdbx_description
1 polymer ?
#
loop_
_entity_poly.entity_id
_entity_poly.type
_entity_poly.pdbx_seq_one_letter_code
_entity_poly.pdbx_strand_id
1 'polypeptide(L)'
;TRVRSSAASDVYKRQGWNGPVEIDRIKGKKVTVVPILRAGLGMMDGVLEHVPSARISVVGIYRNEETLEPVPYFQKLASDLEERLAIVVDPMLATGGSMISTIDLLKAKGCQHIKVLVLVAAPEGIKALEKAHPDIELYCASIDDHLNEQGYIIPGLGDAGDKIFGTK
;
A
#
# COMPACT_ATOMS: atom_id res chain seq x y z
N THR A 1 -21.84 5.29 7.25
CA THR A 1 -21.12 4.14 7.80
C THR A 1 -19.92 4.69 8.55
N ARG A 2 -19.92 4.60 9.89
CA ARG A 2 -18.78 5.05 10.71
C ARG A 2 -17.69 3.99 10.63
N VAL A 3 -16.63 4.25 9.89
CA VAL A 3 -15.39 3.46 9.98
C VAL A 3 -14.63 3.95 11.22
N ARG A 4 -14.74 3.23 12.31
CA ARG A 4 -13.89 3.43 13.49
C ARG A 4 -12.57 2.72 13.25
N SER A 5 -11.58 3.45 12.78
CA SER A 5 -10.18 3.02 12.92
C SER A 5 -9.72 3.39 14.33
N SER A 6 -9.72 2.44 15.23
CA SER A 6 -9.42 2.66 16.66
C SER A 6 -7.96 3.01 16.96
N ALA A 7 -7.05 2.89 16.01
CA ALA A 7 -5.62 3.05 16.23
C ALA A 7 -5.05 4.43 15.84
N ALA A 8 -5.80 5.28 15.13
CA ALA A 8 -5.23 6.48 14.53
C ALA A 8 -6.07 7.75 14.68
N SER A 9 -7.07 7.80 15.56
CA SER A 9 -7.90 8.99 15.73
C SER A 9 -7.72 9.64 17.12
N ASP A 10 -7.59 10.96 17.14
CA ASP A 10 -7.74 11.80 18.33
C ASP A 10 -8.96 12.71 18.16
N VAL A 11 -9.66 12.95 19.27
CA VAL A 11 -10.77 13.92 19.31
C VAL A 11 -10.19 15.30 19.60
N TYR A 12 -10.40 16.22 18.68
CA TYR A 12 -10.01 17.62 18.84
C TYR A 12 -11.24 18.52 19.02
N LYS A 13 -11.14 19.42 19.99
CA LYS A 13 -12.11 20.51 20.15
C LYS A 13 -11.73 21.68 19.29
N ARG A 14 -12.57 22.07 18.37
CA ARG A 14 -12.43 23.31 17.60
C ARG A 14 -13.58 24.25 17.89
N GLN A 15 -13.29 25.55 17.87
CA GLN A 15 -14.31 26.57 17.93
C GLN A 15 -15.06 26.59 16.59
N GLY A 16 -16.33 26.18 16.62
CA GLY A 16 -17.27 26.37 15.53
C GLY A 16 -18.00 27.69 15.65
N TRP A 17 -18.88 27.99 14.68
CA TRP A 17 -19.69 29.21 14.69
C TRP A 17 -20.61 29.30 15.90
N ASN A 18 -21.18 28.16 16.33
CA ASN A 18 -22.15 28.09 17.44
C ASN A 18 -21.60 27.34 18.68
N GLY A 19 -20.30 27.49 18.96
CA GLY A 19 -19.65 26.87 20.12
C GLY A 19 -18.59 25.83 19.75
N PRO A 20 -17.98 25.17 20.75
CA PRO A 20 -16.98 24.17 20.52
C PRO A 20 -17.57 22.90 19.87
N VAL A 21 -16.88 22.40 18.85
CA VAL A 21 -17.24 21.17 18.12
C VAL A 21 -16.13 20.14 18.30
N GLU A 22 -16.51 18.90 18.59
CA GLU A 22 -15.58 17.78 18.62
C GLU A 22 -15.46 17.16 17.22
N ILE A 23 -14.23 17.05 16.72
CA ILE A 23 -13.93 16.44 15.42
C ILE A 23 -12.90 15.34 15.59
N ASP A 24 -13.13 14.22 14.93
CA ASP A 24 -12.13 13.16 14.82
C ASP A 24 -11.05 13.57 13.82
N ARG A 25 -9.79 13.48 14.22
CA ARG A 25 -8.63 13.66 13.34
C ARG A 25 -7.72 12.46 13.42
N ILE A 26 -7.02 12.18 12.34
CA ILE A 26 -5.94 11.21 12.36
C ILE A 26 -4.87 11.71 13.35
N LYS A 27 -4.57 10.89 14.36
CA LYS A 27 -3.51 11.16 15.32
C LYS A 27 -2.19 11.31 14.56
N GLY A 28 -1.59 12.47 14.62
CA GLY A 28 -0.39 12.81 13.85
C GLY A 28 0.71 11.74 13.96
N LYS A 29 1.39 11.45 12.85
CA LYS A 29 2.53 10.53 12.76
C LYS A 29 2.23 9.05 13.02
N LYS A 30 0.96 8.62 13.03
CA LYS A 30 0.56 7.21 13.20
C LYS A 30 0.32 6.48 11.87
N VAL A 31 0.58 7.14 10.74
CA VAL A 31 0.50 6.54 9.41
C VAL A 31 1.89 6.47 8.79
N THR A 32 2.20 5.37 8.12
CA THR A 32 3.35 5.28 7.23
C THR A 32 2.89 4.83 5.85
N VAL A 33 3.36 5.51 4.80
CA VAL A 33 3.17 5.11 3.40
C VAL A 33 4.33 4.21 3.03
N VAL A 34 4.05 3.09 2.41
CA VAL A 34 5.04 2.06 2.06
C VAL A 34 5.00 1.82 0.54
N PRO A 35 5.67 2.66 -0.27
CA PRO A 35 5.81 2.39 -1.69
C PRO A 35 6.69 1.17 -1.93
N ILE A 36 6.24 0.27 -2.81
CA ILE A 36 7.07 -0.80 -3.35
C ILE A 36 7.86 -0.22 -4.52
N LEU A 37 9.19 -0.22 -4.40
CA LEU A 37 10.06 0.29 -5.47
C LEU A 37 9.98 -0.62 -6.71
N ARG A 38 9.98 -0.03 -7.89
CA ARG A 38 10.04 1.39 -8.20
C ARG A 38 8.67 2.04 -8.37
N ALA A 39 7.70 1.30 -8.94
CA ALA A 39 6.41 1.82 -9.41
C ALA A 39 5.56 2.48 -8.30
N GLY A 40 5.63 1.98 -7.07
CA GLY A 40 4.90 2.54 -5.93
C GLY A 40 5.25 4.00 -5.61
N LEU A 41 6.43 4.48 -6.02
CA LEU A 41 6.80 5.89 -5.86
C LEU A 41 5.82 6.84 -6.58
N GLY A 42 5.27 6.41 -7.73
CA GLY A 42 4.33 7.21 -8.49
C GLY A 42 2.99 7.46 -7.77
N MET A 43 2.66 6.67 -6.76
CA MET A 43 1.45 6.83 -5.94
C MET A 43 1.68 7.61 -4.64
N MET A 44 2.94 7.77 -4.24
CA MET A 44 3.29 8.29 -2.93
C MET A 44 2.78 9.73 -2.71
N ASP A 45 2.98 10.61 -3.67
CA ASP A 45 2.59 12.02 -3.56
C ASP A 45 1.07 12.19 -3.40
N GLY A 46 0.28 11.40 -4.13
CA GLY A 46 -1.17 11.39 -4.01
C GLY A 46 -1.65 11.01 -2.60
N VAL A 47 -0.99 10.05 -1.95
CA VAL A 47 -1.33 9.68 -0.57
C VAL A 47 -0.87 10.77 0.42
N LEU A 48 0.31 11.35 0.22
CA LEU A 48 0.85 12.40 1.09
C LEU A 48 0.06 13.72 0.99
N GLU A 49 -0.55 14.01 -0.14
CA GLU A 49 -1.47 15.14 -0.28
C GLU A 49 -2.66 15.04 0.69
N HIS A 50 -3.17 13.82 0.93
CA HIS A 50 -4.28 13.56 1.85
C HIS A 50 -3.82 13.34 3.30
N VAL A 51 -2.62 12.80 3.50
CA VAL A 51 -2.04 12.52 4.82
C VAL A 51 -0.62 13.09 4.92
N PRO A 52 -0.46 14.42 4.94
CA PRO A 52 0.86 15.09 4.87
C PRO A 52 1.76 14.80 6.07
N SER A 53 1.20 14.31 7.18
CA SER A 53 1.97 13.92 8.38
C SER A 53 2.45 12.47 8.35
N ALA A 54 2.14 11.69 7.31
CA ALA A 54 2.60 10.31 7.20
C ALA A 54 4.13 10.24 7.08
N ARG A 55 4.71 9.20 7.69
CA ARG A 55 6.09 8.83 7.41
C ARG A 55 6.17 8.00 6.14
N ILE A 56 7.35 7.93 5.57
CA ILE A 56 7.61 7.10 4.39
C ILE A 56 8.50 5.95 4.82
N SER A 57 8.04 4.74 4.56
CA SER A 57 8.78 3.49 4.70
C SER A 57 8.95 2.87 3.32
N VAL A 58 10.17 2.66 2.86
CA VAL A 58 10.42 2.20 1.49
C VAL A 58 10.82 0.74 1.49
N VAL A 59 10.23 -0.04 0.58
CA VAL A 59 10.58 -1.45 0.35
C VAL A 59 10.92 -1.64 -1.12
N GLY A 60 12.09 -2.20 -1.39
CA GLY A 60 12.54 -2.56 -2.73
C GLY A 60 12.43 -4.07 -2.91
N ILE A 61 11.61 -4.49 -3.87
CA ILE A 61 11.46 -5.89 -4.28
C ILE A 61 11.51 -5.92 -5.80
N TYR A 62 12.33 -6.79 -6.35
CA TYR A 62 12.24 -7.13 -7.78
C TYR A 62 11.75 -8.58 -7.95
N ARG A 63 11.15 -8.84 -9.07
CA ARG A 63 10.77 -10.19 -9.45
C ARG A 63 11.91 -10.84 -10.22
N ASN A 64 12.36 -12.00 -9.74
CA ASN A 64 13.33 -12.81 -10.50
C ASN A 64 12.68 -13.23 -11.83
N GLU A 65 13.33 -12.95 -12.95
CA GLU A 65 12.78 -13.20 -14.28
C GLU A 65 12.64 -14.70 -14.61
N GLU A 66 13.48 -15.53 -14.00
CA GLU A 66 13.47 -16.99 -14.23
C GLU A 66 12.49 -17.71 -13.31
N THR A 67 12.48 -17.39 -12.02
CA THR A 67 11.64 -18.09 -11.02
C THR A 67 10.31 -17.39 -10.77
N LEU A 68 10.14 -16.14 -11.20
CA LEU A 68 9.03 -15.24 -10.92
C LEU A 68 8.83 -14.97 -9.41
N GLU A 69 9.78 -15.35 -8.58
CA GLU A 69 9.74 -15.12 -7.13
C GLU A 69 10.14 -13.71 -6.75
N PRO A 70 9.53 -13.11 -5.71
CA PRO A 70 9.89 -11.80 -5.21
C PRO A 70 11.22 -11.87 -4.44
N VAL A 71 12.17 -11.00 -4.78
CA VAL A 71 13.47 -10.89 -4.11
C VAL A 71 13.60 -9.52 -3.47
N PRO A 72 13.58 -9.43 -2.13
CA PRO A 72 13.83 -8.18 -1.42
C PRO A 72 15.29 -7.76 -1.57
N TYR A 73 15.53 -6.49 -1.92
CA TYR A 73 16.89 -5.93 -2.02
C TYR A 73 17.10 -4.66 -1.22
N PHE A 74 16.03 -4.01 -0.78
CA PHE A 74 16.11 -2.79 0.01
C PHE A 74 14.94 -2.66 0.97
N GLN A 75 15.21 -2.18 2.20
CA GLN A 75 14.18 -1.80 3.14
C GLN A 75 14.65 -0.64 4.03
N LYS A 76 13.80 0.37 4.16
CA LYS A 76 14.00 1.45 5.12
C LYS A 76 12.64 1.77 5.74
N LEU A 77 12.41 1.29 6.96
CA LEU A 77 11.12 1.35 7.64
C LEU A 77 11.13 2.36 8.79
N ALA A 78 9.96 2.86 9.15
CA ALA A 78 9.78 3.67 10.35
C ALA A 78 10.12 2.86 11.60
N SER A 79 10.69 3.51 12.62
CA SER A 79 11.19 2.85 13.83
C SER A 79 10.11 2.34 14.79
N ASP A 80 8.91 2.89 14.69
CA ASP A 80 7.74 2.61 15.55
C ASP A 80 6.60 2.00 14.71
N LEU A 81 6.94 1.03 13.87
CA LEU A 81 6.03 0.44 12.87
C LEU A 81 4.85 -0.28 13.53
N GLU A 82 5.05 -0.86 14.69
CA GLU A 82 4.04 -1.55 15.51
C GLU A 82 2.89 -0.65 15.97
N GLU A 83 3.14 0.66 16.05
CA GLU A 83 2.13 1.65 16.43
C GLU A 83 1.47 2.33 15.24
N ARG A 84 1.80 1.93 14.00
CA ARG A 84 1.38 2.61 12.78
C ARG A 84 0.37 1.83 11.97
N LEU A 85 -0.46 2.58 11.27
CA LEU A 85 -1.15 2.09 10.09
C LEU A 85 -0.19 2.19 8.90
N ALA A 86 0.20 1.07 8.32
CA ALA A 86 0.96 1.02 7.09
C ALA A 86 0.00 1.03 5.89
N ILE A 87 0.19 1.96 4.97
CA ILE A 87 -0.51 2.01 3.68
C ILE A 87 0.50 1.61 2.61
N VAL A 88 0.43 0.37 2.17
CA VAL A 88 1.28 -0.15 1.10
C VAL A 88 0.72 0.31 -0.24
N VAL A 89 1.56 0.88 -1.08
CA VAL A 89 1.15 1.41 -2.38
C VAL A 89 1.98 0.80 -3.50
N ASP A 90 1.29 0.30 -4.50
CA ASP A 90 1.84 -0.20 -5.76
C ASP A 90 0.79 -0.02 -6.85
N PRO A 91 1.08 0.54 -8.03
CA PRO A 91 0.07 0.72 -9.06
C PRO A 91 -0.50 -0.60 -9.61
N MET A 92 0.25 -1.71 -9.54
CA MET A 92 -0.15 -2.97 -10.18
C MET A 92 -0.12 -4.14 -9.20
N LEU A 93 -1.25 -4.83 -9.05
CA LEU A 93 -1.34 -6.12 -8.35
C LEU A 93 -1.53 -7.24 -9.38
N ALA A 94 -0.42 -7.73 -9.94
CA ALA A 94 -0.42 -8.79 -10.95
C ALA A 94 -0.48 -10.18 -10.28
N THR A 95 0.67 -10.81 -10.02
CA THR A 95 0.73 -12.13 -9.36
C THR A 95 0.54 -12.07 -7.84
N GLY A 96 0.68 -10.90 -7.24
CA GLY A 96 0.62 -10.69 -5.79
C GLY A 96 1.94 -10.91 -5.05
N GLY A 97 2.94 -11.51 -5.66
CA GLY A 97 4.18 -11.91 -4.98
C GLY A 97 4.90 -10.77 -4.25
N SER A 98 5.14 -9.63 -4.91
CA SER A 98 5.80 -8.48 -4.29
C SER A 98 4.99 -7.87 -3.16
N MET A 99 3.66 -7.82 -3.31
CA MET A 99 2.76 -7.32 -2.28
C MET A 99 2.77 -8.24 -1.05
N ILE A 100 2.62 -9.54 -1.25
CA ILE A 100 2.66 -10.56 -0.17
C ILE A 100 3.99 -10.48 0.59
N SER A 101 5.11 -10.49 -0.14
CA SER A 101 6.44 -10.39 0.47
C SER A 101 6.64 -9.07 1.26
N THR A 102 6.08 -7.96 0.78
CA THR A 102 6.10 -6.69 1.52
C THR A 102 5.29 -6.78 2.81
N ILE A 103 4.10 -7.38 2.77
CA ILE A 103 3.23 -7.53 3.95
C ILE A 103 3.89 -8.46 4.98
N ASP A 104 4.48 -9.59 4.53
CA ASP A 104 5.24 -10.49 5.39
C ASP A 104 6.37 -9.77 6.13
N LEU A 105 7.12 -8.95 5.39
CA LEU A 105 8.20 -8.13 5.96
C LEU A 105 7.67 -7.13 6.99
N LEU A 106 6.56 -6.45 6.72
CA LEU A 106 5.96 -5.50 7.65
C LEU A 106 5.42 -6.20 8.91
N LYS A 107 4.74 -7.34 8.76
CA LYS A 107 4.26 -8.17 9.88
C LYS A 107 5.42 -8.70 10.72
N ALA A 108 6.50 -9.17 10.10
CA ALA A 108 7.71 -9.61 10.79
C ALA A 108 8.39 -8.48 11.58
N LYS A 109 8.15 -7.21 11.21
CA LYS A 109 8.61 -6.02 11.95
C LYS A 109 7.59 -5.49 12.97
N GLY A 110 6.53 -6.26 13.24
CA GLY A 110 5.53 -5.95 14.25
C GLY A 110 4.36 -5.08 13.78
N CYS A 111 4.26 -4.74 12.49
CA CYS A 111 3.14 -3.96 11.97
C CYS A 111 1.84 -4.77 12.04
N GLN A 112 0.86 -4.28 12.80
CA GLN A 112 -0.42 -4.96 13.01
C GLN A 112 -1.54 -4.44 12.10
N HIS A 113 -1.42 -3.20 11.62
CA HIS A 113 -2.44 -2.53 10.83
C HIS A 113 -1.88 -2.20 9.45
N ILE A 114 -2.32 -2.94 8.44
CA ILE A 114 -1.85 -2.79 7.07
C ILE A 114 -3.05 -2.64 6.14
N LYS A 115 -2.98 -1.68 5.23
CA LYS A 115 -3.91 -1.50 4.11
C LYS A 115 -3.13 -1.43 2.82
N VAL A 116 -3.74 -1.89 1.75
CA VAL A 116 -3.13 -1.93 0.41
C VAL A 116 -3.92 -1.05 -0.53
N LEU A 117 -3.23 -0.19 -1.28
CA LEU A 117 -3.79 0.63 -2.35
C LEU A 117 -3.11 0.27 -3.66
N VAL A 118 -3.91 -0.11 -4.66
CA VAL A 118 -3.45 -0.38 -6.02
C VAL A 118 -4.35 0.31 -7.03
N LEU A 119 -3.83 0.61 -8.22
CA LEU A 119 -4.63 1.20 -9.30
C LEU A 119 -5.30 0.10 -10.13
N VAL A 120 -4.54 -0.91 -10.53
CA VAL A 120 -5.04 -2.01 -11.36
C VAL A 120 -4.64 -3.35 -10.73
N ALA A 121 -5.58 -4.28 -10.67
CA ALA A 121 -5.34 -5.63 -10.18
C ALA A 121 -5.83 -6.71 -11.16
N ALA A 122 -5.17 -7.86 -11.15
CA ALA A 122 -5.68 -9.07 -11.75
C ALA A 122 -6.40 -9.94 -10.70
N PRO A 123 -7.45 -10.69 -11.08
CA PRO A 123 -8.16 -11.60 -10.16
C PRO A 123 -7.24 -12.62 -9.48
N GLU A 124 -6.20 -13.07 -10.18
CA GLU A 124 -5.21 -14.02 -9.67
C GLU A 124 -4.40 -13.40 -8.52
N GLY A 125 -3.97 -12.14 -8.67
CA GLY A 125 -3.23 -11.43 -7.63
C GLY A 125 -4.09 -11.15 -6.40
N ILE A 126 -5.36 -10.80 -6.59
CA ILE A 126 -6.32 -10.60 -5.49
C ILE A 126 -6.48 -11.92 -4.71
N LYS A 127 -6.76 -13.03 -5.39
CA LYS A 127 -6.91 -14.35 -4.76
C LYS A 127 -5.64 -14.78 -4.02
N ALA A 128 -4.46 -14.52 -4.60
CA ALA A 128 -3.19 -14.85 -3.95
C ALA A 128 -3.00 -14.05 -2.66
N LEU A 129 -3.31 -12.74 -2.70
CA LEU A 129 -3.22 -11.85 -1.55
C LEU A 129 -4.22 -12.25 -0.45
N GLU A 130 -5.49 -12.48 -0.80
CA GLU A 130 -6.53 -12.91 0.15
C GLU A 130 -6.20 -14.25 0.82
N LYS A 131 -5.61 -15.18 0.06
CA LYS A 131 -5.18 -16.48 0.59
C LYS A 131 -4.02 -16.34 1.58
N ALA A 132 -3.05 -15.48 1.29
CA ALA A 132 -1.87 -15.28 2.13
C ALA A 132 -2.19 -14.41 3.36
N HIS A 133 -2.99 -13.37 3.18
CA HIS A 133 -3.30 -12.35 4.18
C HIS A 133 -4.79 -11.99 4.18
N PRO A 134 -5.67 -12.85 4.71
CA PRO A 134 -7.12 -12.61 4.72
C PRO A 134 -7.54 -11.44 5.63
N ASP A 135 -6.63 -10.96 6.46
CA ASP A 135 -6.81 -9.84 7.38
C ASP A 135 -6.53 -8.47 6.76
N ILE A 136 -6.06 -8.42 5.51
CA ILE A 136 -5.67 -7.17 4.84
C ILE A 136 -6.83 -6.57 4.03
N GLU A 137 -7.05 -5.28 4.22
CA GLU A 137 -7.97 -4.52 3.39
C GLU A 137 -7.26 -4.06 2.10
N LEU A 138 -7.73 -4.55 0.96
CA LEU A 138 -7.28 -4.15 -0.37
C LEU A 138 -8.24 -3.12 -0.98
N TYR A 139 -7.69 -2.01 -1.44
CA TYR A 139 -8.40 -0.99 -2.21
C TYR A 139 -7.81 -0.96 -3.62
N CYS A 140 -8.65 -1.18 -4.60
CA CYS A 140 -8.28 -1.23 -6.02
C CYS A 140 -9.17 -0.30 -6.83
N ALA A 141 -8.60 0.48 -7.75
CA ALA A 141 -9.39 1.37 -8.59
C ALA A 141 -10.04 0.62 -9.76
N SER A 142 -9.36 -0.38 -10.33
CA SER A 142 -9.88 -1.21 -11.42
C SER A 142 -9.38 -2.65 -11.32
N ILE A 143 -10.24 -3.58 -11.70
CA ILE A 143 -9.87 -4.99 -11.81
C ILE A 143 -9.93 -5.34 -13.30
N ASP A 144 -8.81 -5.78 -13.85
CA ASP A 144 -8.67 -6.22 -15.22
C ASP A 144 -8.96 -7.73 -15.36
N ASP A 145 -8.90 -8.26 -16.60
CA ASP A 145 -9.49 -9.56 -16.92
C ASP A 145 -8.68 -10.74 -16.37
N HIS A 146 -7.38 -10.79 -16.66
CA HIS A 146 -6.50 -11.92 -16.26
C HIS A 146 -5.01 -11.59 -16.38
N LEU A 147 -4.15 -12.54 -16.00
CA LEU A 147 -2.71 -12.51 -16.28
C LEU A 147 -2.38 -13.34 -17.53
N ASN A 148 -1.47 -12.81 -18.37
CA ASN A 148 -0.88 -13.61 -19.44
C ASN A 148 0.18 -14.59 -18.89
N GLU A 149 0.77 -15.42 -19.78
CA GLU A 149 1.79 -16.41 -19.44
C GLU A 149 3.06 -15.80 -18.79
N GLN A 150 3.38 -14.55 -19.11
CA GLN A 150 4.51 -13.82 -18.54
C GLN A 150 4.14 -13.10 -17.23
N GLY A 151 2.91 -13.22 -16.75
CA GLY A 151 2.43 -12.60 -15.53
C GLY A 151 2.14 -11.11 -15.63
N TYR A 152 1.86 -10.60 -16.84
CA TYR A 152 1.35 -9.24 -17.06
C TYR A 152 -0.17 -9.23 -17.06
N ILE A 153 -0.74 -8.15 -16.51
CA ILE A 153 -2.19 -7.90 -16.49
C ILE A 153 -2.69 -7.62 -17.91
N ILE A 154 -3.80 -8.23 -18.28
CA ILE A 154 -4.47 -8.06 -19.58
C ILE A 154 -5.91 -7.53 -19.33
N PRO A 155 -6.33 -6.46 -20.03
CA PRO A 155 -5.61 -5.69 -21.03
C PRO A 155 -4.44 -4.87 -20.48
N GLY A 156 -4.47 -4.48 -19.19
CA GLY A 156 -3.39 -3.85 -18.47
C GLY A 156 -2.73 -2.65 -19.17
N LEU A 157 -1.52 -2.32 -18.73
CA LEU A 157 -0.72 -1.24 -19.33
C LEU A 157 0.79 -1.58 -19.42
N GLY A 158 1.15 -2.85 -19.28
CA GLY A 158 2.54 -3.31 -19.28
C GLY A 158 3.26 -3.06 -17.97
N ASP A 159 4.54 -2.70 -18.01
CA ASP A 159 5.32 -2.37 -16.81
C ASP A 159 5.06 -0.93 -16.36
N ALA A 160 4.44 -0.77 -15.18
CA ALA A 160 4.11 0.54 -14.63
C ALA A 160 5.36 1.34 -14.24
N GLY A 161 6.40 0.68 -13.73
CA GLY A 161 7.65 1.34 -13.36
C GLY A 161 8.34 1.93 -14.57
N ASP A 162 8.48 1.18 -15.64
CA ASP A 162 9.09 1.67 -16.88
C ASP A 162 8.30 2.83 -17.49
N LYS A 163 6.96 2.76 -17.45
CA LYS A 163 6.11 3.85 -17.94
C LYS A 163 6.19 5.12 -17.10
N ILE A 164 6.23 4.99 -15.78
CA ILE A 164 6.34 6.15 -14.86
C ILE A 164 7.70 6.83 -15.00
N PHE A 165 8.77 6.05 -15.14
CA PHE A 165 10.14 6.57 -15.11
C PHE A 165 10.80 6.69 -16.51
N GLY A 166 10.13 6.25 -17.56
CA GLY A 166 10.64 6.36 -18.94
C GLY A 166 11.88 5.50 -19.17
N THR A 167 11.95 4.31 -18.60
CA THR A 167 13.14 3.44 -18.65
C THR A 167 13.11 2.42 -19.78
N LYS A 168 12.02 2.30 -20.52
CA LYS A 168 11.88 1.56 -21.79
C LYS A 168 10.93 2.27 -22.73
#